data_e2a3bd74b6bdfb4780c58f4f3d9ddf45
#
_entry.id   e2a3bd74b6bdfb4780c58f4f3d9ddf45
#
_cell.length_a   1.000
_cell.length_b   1.000
_cell.length_c   1.000
_cell.angle_alpha   90.00
_cell.angle_beta   90.00
_cell.angle_gamma   90.00
#
_symmetry.space_group_name_H-M   'P 1'
#
loop_
_entity.id
_entity.type
_entity.pdbx_description
1 polymer ?
#
loop_
_entity_poly.entity_id
_entity_poly.type
_entity_poly.pdbx_seq_one_letter_code
_entity_poly.pdbx_strand_id
1 'polypeptide(L)'
;MAIYELDGIAPQVAGSAWVADSAQVIGNVALADDTSIWFGAVLRGDTENIRVGRGSNIQDLSVLHADVGSPLTVGEDVTVGHQVMLHGCTIGDGSLIGIGAVVLNGAVIGKGCLVGAGSLVTEGKVFPDGSMILGSPAKVVRQLSPEQLEGLRMSARHYVDNAQRFRTGLKKLG
;
A
#
# COMPACT_ATOMS: atom_id res chain seq x y z
N MET A 1 2.93 -16.59 8.49
CA MET A 1 2.08 -15.72 7.67
C MET A 1 0.66 -16.25 7.69
N ALA A 2 -0.31 -15.36 7.81
CA ALA A 2 -1.70 -15.73 7.85
C ALA A 2 -2.36 -15.34 6.51
N ILE A 3 -2.45 -16.31 5.61
CA ILE A 3 -3.09 -16.20 4.30
C ILE A 3 -4.33 -17.09 4.34
N TYR A 4 -5.49 -16.50 4.04
CA TYR A 4 -6.77 -17.18 4.19
C TYR A 4 -7.55 -17.18 2.88
N GLU A 5 -8.03 -18.36 2.50
CA GLU A 5 -9.10 -18.49 1.53
C GLU A 5 -10.43 -18.09 2.19
N LEU A 6 -11.28 -17.40 1.44
CA LEU A 6 -12.64 -17.07 1.83
C LEU A 6 -13.60 -17.44 0.68
N ASP A 7 -14.59 -18.28 0.96
CA ASP A 7 -15.62 -18.72 0.01
C ASP A 7 -15.03 -19.31 -1.30
N GLY A 8 -13.92 -20.05 -1.19
CA GLY A 8 -13.21 -20.66 -2.33
C GLY A 8 -12.30 -19.70 -3.09
N ILE A 9 -12.11 -18.46 -2.63
CA ILE A 9 -11.20 -17.49 -3.22
C ILE A 9 -9.98 -17.34 -2.33
N ALA A 10 -8.82 -17.81 -2.82
CA ALA A 10 -7.55 -17.70 -2.15
C ALA A 10 -6.72 -16.53 -2.69
N PRO A 11 -5.94 -15.85 -1.83
CA PRO A 11 -4.99 -14.83 -2.29
C PRO A 11 -3.96 -15.38 -3.29
N GLN A 12 -3.68 -14.58 -4.31
CA GLN A 12 -2.61 -14.84 -5.28
C GLN A 12 -1.35 -14.12 -4.81
N VAL A 13 -0.35 -14.88 -4.37
CA VAL A 13 0.89 -14.33 -3.80
C VAL A 13 2.07 -14.79 -4.65
N ALA A 14 2.78 -13.83 -5.28
CA ALA A 14 3.98 -14.13 -6.07
C ALA A 14 5.08 -14.74 -5.19
N GLY A 15 5.92 -15.60 -5.77
CA GLY A 15 6.95 -16.33 -5.03
C GLY A 15 8.02 -15.45 -4.37
N SER A 16 8.28 -14.25 -4.90
CA SER A 16 9.19 -13.27 -4.34
C SER A 16 8.53 -12.33 -3.32
N ALA A 17 7.19 -12.32 -3.20
CA ALA A 17 6.49 -11.53 -2.20
C ALA A 17 6.80 -12.00 -0.77
N TRP A 18 6.92 -11.08 0.16
CA TRP A 18 7.15 -11.36 1.58
C TRP A 18 5.96 -10.89 2.43
N VAL A 19 5.44 -11.77 3.28
CA VAL A 19 4.35 -11.47 4.20
C VAL A 19 4.80 -11.80 5.61
N ALA A 20 4.78 -10.83 6.52
CA ALA A 20 5.10 -11.02 7.94
C ALA A 20 4.15 -12.05 8.58
N ASP A 21 4.61 -12.75 9.63
CA ASP A 21 3.83 -13.81 10.28
C ASP A 21 2.54 -13.31 10.94
N SER A 22 2.52 -12.07 11.39
CA SER A 22 1.36 -11.42 12.02
C SER A 22 0.47 -10.64 11.03
N ALA A 23 0.89 -10.47 9.77
CA ALA A 23 0.04 -9.86 8.74
C ALA A 23 -1.07 -10.82 8.31
N GLN A 24 -2.24 -10.27 7.93
CA GLN A 24 -3.41 -11.02 7.49
C GLN A 24 -3.73 -10.69 6.03
N VAL A 25 -3.76 -11.71 5.16
CA VAL A 25 -4.11 -11.56 3.73
C VAL A 25 -5.27 -12.51 3.44
N ILE A 26 -6.44 -11.95 3.10
CA ILE A 26 -7.72 -12.68 3.12
C ILE A 26 -8.46 -12.52 1.80
N GLY A 27 -8.87 -13.61 1.18
CA GLY A 27 -9.77 -13.64 0.02
C GLY A 27 -9.16 -13.11 -1.27
N ASN A 28 -9.89 -12.25 -1.99
CA ASN A 28 -9.52 -11.74 -3.31
C ASN A 28 -8.41 -10.67 -3.25
N VAL A 29 -7.20 -11.11 -2.93
CA VAL A 29 -6.00 -10.26 -2.86
C VAL A 29 -4.95 -10.79 -3.82
N ALA A 30 -4.33 -9.90 -4.62
CA ALA A 30 -3.20 -10.23 -5.48
C ALA A 30 -1.96 -9.41 -5.08
N LEU A 31 -0.89 -10.11 -4.72
CA LEU A 31 0.42 -9.55 -4.39
C LEU A 31 1.41 -9.90 -5.51
N ALA A 32 1.90 -8.90 -6.22
CA ALA A 32 2.89 -9.07 -7.28
C ALA A 32 4.29 -9.33 -6.71
N ASP A 33 5.27 -9.56 -7.62
CA ASP A 33 6.65 -9.82 -7.24
C ASP A 33 7.24 -8.71 -6.39
N ASP A 34 8.11 -9.08 -5.47
CA ASP A 34 8.86 -8.19 -4.57
C ASP A 34 8.00 -7.27 -3.70
N THR A 35 6.69 -7.58 -3.56
CA THR A 35 5.85 -6.90 -2.58
C THR A 35 6.21 -7.32 -1.16
N SER A 36 5.98 -6.43 -0.19
CA SER A 36 6.17 -6.76 1.23
C SER A 36 5.01 -6.25 2.08
N ILE A 37 4.46 -7.16 2.89
CA ILE A 37 3.35 -6.89 3.83
C ILE A 37 3.88 -7.07 5.25
N TRP A 38 3.90 -5.97 6.00
CA TRP A 38 4.60 -5.87 7.27
C TRP A 38 3.71 -6.23 8.46
N PHE A 39 4.26 -6.19 9.66
CA PHE A 39 3.66 -6.75 10.86
C PHE A 39 2.30 -6.12 11.21
N GLY A 40 1.30 -6.96 11.45
CA GLY A 40 -0.05 -6.53 11.82
C GLY A 40 -0.85 -5.84 10.72
N ALA A 41 -0.33 -5.74 9.48
CA ALA A 41 -1.10 -5.23 8.36
C ALA A 41 -2.23 -6.21 7.98
N VAL A 42 -3.39 -5.68 7.57
CA VAL A 42 -4.56 -6.46 7.18
C VAL A 42 -4.99 -6.07 5.76
N LEU A 43 -5.00 -7.04 4.85
CA LEU A 43 -5.53 -6.90 3.49
C LEU A 43 -6.75 -7.82 3.40
N ARG A 44 -7.95 -7.25 3.38
CA ARG A 44 -9.20 -8.01 3.42
C ARG A 44 -10.01 -7.80 2.13
N GLY A 45 -9.86 -8.75 1.19
CA GLY A 45 -10.56 -8.78 -0.09
C GLY A 45 -11.79 -9.69 -0.04
N ASP A 46 -12.70 -9.42 0.88
CA ASP A 46 -13.95 -10.18 1.09
C ASP A 46 -15.11 -9.62 0.26
N THR A 47 -15.05 -8.38 -0.15
CA THR A 47 -16.12 -7.68 -0.87
C THR A 47 -15.72 -7.37 -2.31
N GLU A 48 -14.53 -6.85 -2.51
CA GLU A 48 -13.98 -6.48 -3.82
C GLU A 48 -12.49 -6.79 -3.88
N ASN A 49 -11.88 -6.78 -5.07
CA ASN A 49 -10.48 -7.15 -5.21
C ASN A 49 -9.51 -6.09 -4.66
N ILE A 50 -8.39 -6.57 -4.13
CA ILE A 50 -7.25 -5.76 -3.72
C ILE A 50 -6.03 -6.19 -4.53
N ARG A 51 -5.35 -5.26 -5.19
CA ARG A 51 -4.13 -5.53 -5.95
C ARG A 51 -2.98 -4.68 -5.44
N VAL A 52 -1.82 -5.31 -5.24
CA VAL A 52 -0.59 -4.63 -4.85
C VAL A 52 0.48 -4.91 -5.90
N GLY A 53 0.92 -3.86 -6.58
CA GLY A 53 1.89 -3.92 -7.67
C GLY A 53 3.31 -4.21 -7.20
N ARG A 54 4.15 -4.62 -8.15
CA ARG A 54 5.53 -5.06 -7.93
C ARG A 54 6.35 -4.01 -7.15
N GLY A 55 7.20 -4.48 -6.24
CA GLY A 55 8.12 -3.64 -5.46
C GLY A 55 7.44 -2.76 -4.40
N SER A 56 6.11 -2.86 -4.24
CA SER A 56 5.36 -2.06 -3.27
C SER A 56 5.38 -2.67 -1.88
N ASN A 57 5.28 -1.80 -0.86
CA ASN A 57 5.27 -2.22 0.52
C ASN A 57 4.06 -1.66 1.28
N ILE A 58 3.46 -2.51 2.11
CA ILE A 58 2.37 -2.16 3.02
C ILE A 58 2.90 -2.31 4.44
N GLN A 59 3.15 -1.19 5.09
CA GLN A 59 3.85 -1.16 6.37
C GLN A 59 2.94 -1.51 7.54
N ASP A 60 3.58 -1.62 8.71
CA ASP A 60 2.99 -2.16 9.92
C ASP A 60 1.65 -1.52 10.28
N LEU A 61 0.69 -2.35 10.71
CA LEU A 61 -0.65 -1.96 11.18
C LEU A 61 -1.52 -1.23 10.14
N SER A 62 -1.14 -1.25 8.87
CA SER A 62 -1.97 -0.67 7.80
C SER A 62 -3.14 -1.59 7.46
N VAL A 63 -4.26 -1.00 7.05
CA VAL A 63 -5.48 -1.73 6.68
C VAL A 63 -5.87 -1.38 5.25
N LEU A 64 -6.04 -2.39 4.42
CA LEU A 64 -6.51 -2.30 3.04
C LEU A 64 -7.83 -3.05 2.93
N HIS A 65 -8.88 -2.35 2.52
CA HIS A 65 -10.22 -2.91 2.32
C HIS A 65 -10.90 -2.25 1.11
N ALA A 66 -11.99 -2.82 0.64
CA ALA A 66 -12.71 -2.34 -0.53
C ALA A 66 -14.19 -2.66 -0.41
N ASP A 67 -15.06 -1.73 -0.86
CA ASP A 67 -16.50 -1.94 -0.96
C ASP A 67 -16.90 -2.40 -2.36
N VAL A 68 -18.11 -2.95 -2.50
CA VAL A 68 -18.67 -3.36 -3.79
C VAL A 68 -18.59 -2.23 -4.81
N GLY A 69 -17.98 -2.51 -5.97
CA GLY A 69 -17.80 -1.55 -7.06
C GLY A 69 -16.69 -0.52 -6.83
N SER A 70 -15.92 -0.66 -5.75
CA SER A 70 -14.78 0.21 -5.42
C SER A 70 -13.53 -0.63 -5.17
N PRO A 71 -12.93 -1.25 -6.20
CA PRO A 71 -11.72 -2.05 -6.05
C PRO A 71 -10.56 -1.20 -5.54
N LEU A 72 -9.61 -1.84 -4.84
CA LEU A 72 -8.42 -1.18 -4.36
C LEU A 72 -7.20 -1.59 -5.19
N THR A 73 -6.51 -0.59 -5.74
CA THR A 73 -5.28 -0.82 -6.50
C THR A 73 -4.14 0.02 -5.96
N VAL A 74 -3.07 -0.65 -5.56
CA VAL A 74 -1.77 -0.05 -5.28
C VAL A 74 -0.87 -0.36 -6.47
N GLY A 75 -0.30 0.66 -7.10
CA GLY A 75 0.60 0.55 -8.25
C GLY A 75 1.93 -0.11 -7.92
N GLU A 76 2.89 0.01 -8.83
CA GLU A 76 4.26 -0.49 -8.66
C GLU A 76 5.12 0.50 -7.87
N ASP A 77 6.11 -0.02 -7.12
CA ASP A 77 7.09 0.77 -6.35
C ASP A 77 6.43 1.80 -5.41
N VAL A 78 5.28 1.46 -4.83
CA VAL A 78 4.54 2.33 -3.90
C VAL A 78 4.97 2.02 -2.46
N THR A 79 5.19 3.06 -1.68
CA THR A 79 5.37 2.96 -0.23
C THR A 79 4.10 3.35 0.50
N VAL A 80 3.47 2.42 1.20
CA VAL A 80 2.36 2.68 2.11
C VAL A 80 2.88 2.65 3.54
N GLY A 81 2.93 3.82 4.16
CA GLY A 81 3.49 4.01 5.51
C GLY A 81 2.71 3.28 6.60
N HIS A 82 3.27 3.27 7.81
CA HIS A 82 2.66 2.61 8.96
C HIS A 82 1.26 3.17 9.28
N GLN A 83 0.33 2.32 9.75
CA GLN A 83 -1.01 2.69 10.20
C GLN A 83 -1.85 3.43 9.14
N VAL A 84 -1.59 3.22 7.87
CA VAL A 84 -2.37 3.81 6.78
C VAL A 84 -3.67 3.03 6.60
N MET A 85 -4.78 3.73 6.34
CA MET A 85 -6.03 3.16 5.87
C MET A 85 -6.20 3.48 4.38
N LEU A 86 -6.24 2.44 3.54
CA LEU A 86 -6.66 2.54 2.15
C LEU A 86 -7.99 1.82 1.99
N HIS A 87 -8.99 2.52 1.44
CA HIS A 87 -10.32 1.97 1.26
C HIS A 87 -10.84 2.26 -0.14
N GLY A 88 -10.97 1.22 -0.99
CA GLY A 88 -11.55 1.31 -2.33
C GLY A 88 -10.95 2.39 -3.22
N CYS A 89 -9.64 2.58 -3.21
CA CYS A 89 -8.94 3.67 -3.88
C CYS A 89 -7.86 3.19 -4.86
N THR A 90 -7.33 4.10 -5.64
CA THR A 90 -6.21 3.85 -6.57
C THR A 90 -5.00 4.69 -6.18
N ILE A 91 -3.86 4.04 -6.00
CA ILE A 91 -2.57 4.68 -5.74
C ILE A 91 -1.66 4.44 -6.95
N GLY A 92 -1.25 5.50 -7.62
CA GLY A 92 -0.37 5.46 -8.79
C GLY A 92 1.07 5.07 -8.44
N ASP A 93 1.77 4.53 -9.44
CA ASP A 93 3.13 4.00 -9.33
C ASP A 93 4.10 5.00 -8.69
N GLY A 94 5.05 4.53 -7.92
CA GLY A 94 6.11 5.34 -7.31
C GLY A 94 5.65 6.36 -6.28
N SER A 95 4.39 6.26 -5.80
CA SER A 95 3.85 7.17 -4.79
C SER A 95 4.19 6.73 -3.38
N LEU A 96 4.15 7.67 -2.45
CA LEU A 96 4.29 7.41 -1.02
C LEU A 96 3.07 7.94 -0.26
N ILE A 97 2.45 7.05 0.52
CA ILE A 97 1.36 7.39 1.43
C ILE A 97 1.94 7.46 2.84
N GLY A 98 1.93 8.66 3.41
CA GLY A 98 2.53 8.94 4.71
C GLY A 98 1.83 8.26 5.88
N ILE A 99 2.56 8.09 6.98
CA ILE A 99 2.11 7.42 8.20
C ILE A 99 0.74 7.94 8.66
N GLY A 100 -0.18 7.02 8.97
CA GLY A 100 -1.50 7.34 9.51
C GLY A 100 -2.43 8.09 8.55
N ALA A 101 -2.10 8.19 7.26
CA ALA A 101 -3.01 8.78 6.28
C ALA A 101 -4.23 7.88 6.01
N VAL A 102 -5.34 8.50 5.64
CA VAL A 102 -6.59 7.81 5.26
C VAL A 102 -6.95 8.21 3.84
N VAL A 103 -7.19 7.21 2.97
CA VAL A 103 -7.62 7.41 1.57
C VAL A 103 -8.89 6.62 1.33
N LEU A 104 -9.98 7.32 0.96
CA LEU A 104 -11.33 6.75 0.91
C LEU A 104 -11.77 6.36 -0.52
N ASN A 105 -12.96 5.75 -0.62
CA ASN A 105 -13.52 5.15 -1.83
C ASN A 105 -13.44 6.06 -3.06
N GLY A 106 -13.04 5.50 -4.18
CA GLY A 106 -12.99 6.19 -5.47
C GLY A 106 -11.92 7.28 -5.57
N ALA A 107 -11.12 7.49 -4.51
CA ALA A 107 -10.01 8.43 -4.59
C ALA A 107 -8.90 7.90 -5.49
N VAL A 108 -8.29 8.78 -6.27
CA VAL A 108 -7.19 8.48 -7.18
C VAL A 108 -6.00 9.37 -6.84
N ILE A 109 -4.94 8.76 -6.38
CA ILE A 109 -3.62 9.39 -6.22
C ILE A 109 -2.81 9.10 -7.48
N GLY A 110 -2.37 10.12 -8.19
CA GLY A 110 -1.55 9.99 -9.39
C GLY A 110 -0.18 9.36 -9.12
N LYS A 111 0.62 9.18 -10.16
CA LYS A 111 1.97 8.59 -10.06
C LYS A 111 2.95 9.54 -9.39
N GLY A 112 3.89 9.00 -8.63
CA GLY A 112 4.94 9.79 -8.00
C GLY A 112 4.41 10.87 -7.05
N CYS A 113 3.29 10.62 -6.38
CA CYS A 113 2.73 11.55 -5.40
C CYS A 113 3.25 11.26 -3.99
N LEU A 114 3.30 12.31 -3.17
CA LEU A 114 3.52 12.21 -1.74
C LEU A 114 2.28 12.68 -0.99
N VAL A 115 1.59 11.75 -0.34
CA VAL A 115 0.54 12.06 0.62
C VAL A 115 1.18 12.18 2.00
N GLY A 116 1.06 13.32 2.65
CA GLY A 116 1.70 13.56 3.94
C GLY A 116 1.06 12.76 5.09
N ALA A 117 1.82 12.54 6.15
CA ALA A 117 1.36 11.83 7.33
C ALA A 117 0.08 12.44 7.91
N GLY A 118 -0.86 11.60 8.37
CA GLY A 118 -2.13 12.00 8.96
C GLY A 118 -3.10 12.72 8.00
N SER A 119 -2.83 12.74 6.69
CA SER A 119 -3.73 13.37 5.72
C SER A 119 -5.01 12.54 5.52
N LEU A 120 -6.14 13.24 5.30
CA LEU A 120 -7.43 12.64 4.94
C LEU A 120 -7.79 12.96 3.49
N VAL A 121 -7.68 11.97 2.62
CA VAL A 121 -8.16 12.02 1.24
C VAL A 121 -9.60 11.52 1.20
N THR A 122 -10.53 12.43 0.94
CA THR A 122 -11.96 12.13 0.92
C THR A 122 -12.36 11.42 -0.39
N GLU A 123 -13.54 10.80 -0.38
CA GLU A 123 -14.09 10.02 -1.48
C GLU A 123 -14.06 10.75 -2.82
N GLY A 124 -13.75 10.01 -3.89
CA GLY A 124 -13.80 10.49 -5.27
C GLY A 124 -12.79 11.58 -5.63
N LYS A 125 -11.85 11.94 -4.74
CA LYS A 125 -10.84 12.95 -5.04
C LYS A 125 -9.79 12.40 -5.99
N VAL A 126 -9.45 13.20 -6.99
CA VAL A 126 -8.41 12.88 -7.99
C VAL A 126 -7.27 13.87 -7.87
N PHE A 127 -6.06 13.37 -7.72
CA PHE A 127 -4.84 14.16 -7.61
C PHE A 127 -3.90 13.86 -8.78
N PRO A 128 -3.36 14.89 -9.47
CA PRO A 128 -2.47 14.70 -10.60
C PRO A 128 -1.11 14.16 -10.17
N ASP A 129 -0.41 13.56 -11.14
CA ASP A 129 0.95 13.01 -10.95
C ASP A 129 1.91 14.03 -10.32
N GLY A 130 2.88 13.57 -9.56
CA GLY A 130 3.95 14.36 -8.96
C GLY A 130 3.51 15.33 -7.86
N SER A 131 2.30 15.18 -7.32
CA SER A 131 1.74 16.10 -6.33
C SER A 131 2.23 15.83 -4.91
N MET A 132 2.51 16.89 -4.17
CA MET A 132 2.55 16.87 -2.71
C MET A 132 1.16 17.18 -2.17
N ILE A 133 0.58 16.25 -1.40
CA ILE A 133 -0.82 16.26 -0.96
C ILE A 133 -0.83 16.24 0.56
N LEU A 134 -1.37 17.28 1.19
CA LEU A 134 -1.39 17.43 2.66
C LEU A 134 -2.74 17.89 3.17
N GLY A 135 -3.06 17.53 4.41
CA GLY A 135 -4.15 18.10 5.20
C GLY A 135 -5.36 17.18 5.40
N SER A 136 -6.34 17.70 6.14
CA SER A 136 -7.61 17.03 6.43
C SER A 136 -8.75 18.07 6.34
N PRO A 137 -9.50 18.12 5.20
CA PRO A 137 -9.33 17.31 3.99
C PRO A 137 -8.06 17.68 3.21
N ALA A 138 -7.46 16.67 2.55
CA ALA A 138 -6.19 16.81 1.84
C ALA A 138 -6.33 17.62 0.54
N LYS A 139 -5.30 18.41 0.24
CA LYS A 139 -5.21 19.25 -0.99
C LYS A 139 -3.80 19.18 -1.58
N VAL A 140 -3.68 19.42 -2.88
CA VAL A 140 -2.37 19.65 -3.50
C VAL A 140 -1.75 20.93 -2.93
N VAL A 141 -0.54 20.83 -2.42
CA VAL A 141 0.22 21.99 -1.88
C VAL A 141 1.19 22.53 -2.93
N ARG A 142 1.85 21.60 -3.66
CA ARG A 142 2.80 21.91 -4.74
C ARG A 142 3.13 20.64 -5.53
N GLN A 143 3.90 20.81 -6.58
CA GLN A 143 4.55 19.70 -7.28
C GLN A 143 5.84 19.27 -6.54
N LEU A 144 6.18 18.00 -6.64
CA LEU A 144 7.45 17.47 -6.12
C LEU A 144 8.61 17.83 -7.05
N SER A 145 9.79 18.06 -6.47
CA SER A 145 11.02 18.22 -7.25
C SER A 145 11.53 16.87 -7.77
N PRO A 146 12.40 16.85 -8.81
CA PRO A 146 13.02 15.62 -9.29
C PRO A 146 13.75 14.84 -8.18
N GLU A 147 14.42 15.52 -7.26
CA GLU A 147 15.12 14.92 -6.13
C GLU A 147 14.15 14.25 -5.15
N GLN A 148 12.97 14.87 -4.94
CA GLN A 148 11.94 14.29 -4.11
C GLN A 148 11.31 13.05 -4.76
N LEU A 149 11.06 13.06 -6.06
CA LEU A 149 10.59 11.89 -6.81
C LEU A 149 11.58 10.73 -6.72
N GLU A 150 12.88 11.02 -6.83
CA GLU A 150 13.91 9.99 -6.65
C GLU A 150 13.91 9.44 -5.21
N GLY A 151 13.72 10.30 -4.22
CA GLY A 151 13.58 9.90 -2.81
C GLY A 151 12.43 8.90 -2.59
N LEU A 152 11.30 9.08 -3.29
CA LEU A 152 10.17 8.13 -3.22
C LEU A 152 10.56 6.76 -3.78
N ARG A 153 11.24 6.71 -4.93
CA ARG A 153 11.72 5.45 -5.54
C ARG A 153 12.72 4.73 -4.63
N MET A 154 13.65 5.49 -4.04
CA MET A 154 14.60 4.92 -3.08
C MET A 154 13.91 4.34 -1.85
N SER A 155 12.83 4.94 -1.37
CA SER A 155 12.03 4.41 -0.27
C SER A 155 11.45 3.03 -0.61
N ALA A 156 10.83 2.89 -1.78
CA ALA A 156 10.27 1.60 -2.21
C ALA A 156 11.37 0.53 -2.33
N ARG A 157 12.50 0.86 -3.00
CA ARG A 157 13.65 -0.06 -3.15
C ARG A 157 14.23 -0.49 -1.79
N HIS A 158 14.35 0.44 -0.85
CA HIS A 158 14.80 0.12 0.51
C HIS A 158 13.92 -0.97 1.15
N TYR A 159 12.59 -0.91 0.96
CA TYR A 159 11.68 -1.92 1.50
C TYR A 159 11.76 -3.26 0.78
N VAL A 160 12.07 -3.30 -0.52
CA VAL A 160 12.38 -4.55 -1.23
C VAL A 160 13.62 -5.21 -0.60
N ASP A 161 14.70 -4.47 -0.43
CA ASP A 161 15.94 -4.96 0.19
C ASP A 161 15.71 -5.40 1.64
N ASN A 162 14.93 -4.63 2.39
CA ASN A 162 14.61 -4.94 3.78
C ASN A 162 13.75 -6.21 3.89
N ALA A 163 12.80 -6.44 3.00
CA ALA A 163 12.01 -7.67 2.96
C ALA A 163 12.90 -8.90 2.73
N GLN A 164 13.90 -8.81 1.85
CA GLN A 164 14.88 -9.89 1.64
C GLN A 164 15.71 -10.15 2.90
N ARG A 165 16.15 -9.10 3.58
CA ARG A 165 16.85 -9.21 4.86
C ARG A 165 16.00 -9.91 5.91
N PHE A 166 14.70 -9.55 6.03
CA PHE A 166 13.77 -10.18 6.98
C PHE A 166 13.51 -11.63 6.61
N ARG A 167 13.33 -11.95 5.32
CA ARG A 167 13.12 -13.33 4.84
C ARG A 167 14.24 -14.26 5.29
N THR A 168 15.49 -13.80 5.27
CA THR A 168 16.67 -14.63 5.56
C THR A 168 17.16 -14.54 7.00
N GLY A 169 16.98 -13.38 7.65
CA GLY A 169 17.59 -13.07 8.94
C GLY A 169 16.66 -13.08 10.13
N LEU A 170 15.34 -12.96 9.92
CA LEU A 170 14.38 -12.92 11.03
C LEU A 170 14.24 -14.30 11.68
N LYS A 171 14.44 -14.36 12.99
CA LYS A 171 14.27 -15.57 13.81
C LYS A 171 13.30 -15.29 14.94
N LYS A 172 12.24 -16.10 15.04
CA LYS A 172 11.32 -16.06 16.18
C LYS A 172 12.01 -16.75 17.37
N LEU A 173 12.05 -16.09 18.52
CA LEU A 173 12.73 -16.57 19.72
C LEU A 173 11.78 -17.14 20.78
N GLY A 174 10.48 -17.09 20.57
CA GLY A 174 9.47 -17.61 21.48
C GLY A 174 8.07 -17.61 20.90
#